data_2e86286c5e2e6f3832ac51c238dc9969
#
_entry.id   2e86286c5e2e6f3832ac51c238dc9969
#
_cell.length_a   1.000
_cell.length_b   1.000
_cell.length_c   1.000
_cell.angle_alpha   90.00
_cell.angle_beta   90.00
_cell.angle_gamma   90.00
#
_symmetry.space_group_name_H-M   'P 1'
#
loop_
_entity.id
_entity.type
_entity.pdbx_description
1 polymer ?
#
loop_
_entity_poly.entity_id
_entity_poly.type
_entity_poly.pdbx_seq_one_letter_code
_entity_poly.pdbx_strand_id
1 'polypeptide(L)'
;MPVRGPPIAKIRRSETDNWTPSLQSTSRVVDSQFTFAMLDIEQNRRARKYSSGEMMRRVLWTLAQPLFRFSPRPCFGWRRFLLRCFGAKIGRSVHIYPSATIYLPWNLEVGDKTAIGEHAFVYNLGPITFGERVTVSHRAHLCAGTHDHTKADFPLLRPPITISSDAWICADAFVGPGVIVGEGAIVGARAVAMKDVRPWSIVVGNPARESKRREIIQ
;
A
#
# COMPACT_ATOMS: atom_id res chain seq x y z
N MET A 1 -45.57 7.62 27.49
CA MET A 1 -44.52 8.02 28.46
C MET A 1 -43.19 8.05 27.72
N PRO A 2 -42.53 9.21 27.59
CA PRO A 2 -41.23 9.28 26.90
C PRO A 2 -40.11 8.88 27.87
N VAL A 3 -39.31 7.93 27.44
CA VAL A 3 -38.09 7.48 28.15
C VAL A 3 -37.02 8.56 28.02
N ARG A 4 -36.64 9.18 29.15
CA ARG A 4 -35.53 10.13 29.21
C ARG A 4 -34.21 9.36 29.18
N GLY A 5 -33.36 9.63 28.16
CA GLY A 5 -31.99 9.16 28.11
C GLY A 5 -31.11 9.84 29.18
N PRO A 6 -29.96 9.22 29.54
CA PRO A 6 -29.06 9.74 30.56
C PRO A 6 -28.41 11.08 30.14
N PRO A 7 -28.06 11.95 31.10
CA PRO A 7 -27.52 13.28 30.82
C PRO A 7 -26.12 13.19 30.21
N ILE A 8 -25.94 13.96 29.14
CA ILE A 8 -24.64 14.12 28.46
C ILE A 8 -23.68 14.84 29.42
N ALA A 9 -22.63 14.14 29.86
CA ALA A 9 -21.56 14.73 30.64
C ALA A 9 -20.88 15.87 29.85
N LYS A 10 -20.84 17.07 30.44
CA LYS A 10 -20.12 18.20 29.91
C LYS A 10 -18.61 17.88 29.96
N ILE A 11 -18.03 17.64 28.77
CA ILE A 11 -16.57 17.58 28.62
C ILE A 11 -16.05 19.00 28.91
N ARG A 12 -15.34 19.15 30.01
CA ARG A 12 -14.55 20.35 30.29
C ARG A 12 -13.52 20.49 29.16
N ARG A 13 -13.59 21.57 28.39
CA ARG A 13 -12.49 22.01 27.55
C ARG A 13 -11.35 22.41 28.48
N SER A 14 -10.32 21.58 28.56
CA SER A 14 -9.03 21.98 29.10
C SER A 14 -8.27 22.67 28.00
N GLU A 15 -7.84 23.86 28.30
CA GLU A 15 -6.79 24.70 27.72
C GLU A 15 -6.41 24.43 26.27
N THR A 16 -6.79 25.33 25.41
CA THR A 16 -6.26 25.50 24.06
C THR A 16 -4.77 25.81 24.20
N ASP A 17 -3.92 24.82 23.94
CA ASP A 17 -2.51 25.09 23.68
C ASP A 17 -2.42 26.03 22.48
N ASN A 18 -2.19 27.31 22.74
CA ASN A 18 -1.86 28.32 21.75
C ASN A 18 -0.46 27.99 21.22
N TRP A 19 -0.39 27.11 20.22
CA TRP A 19 0.83 26.93 19.46
C TRP A 19 1.07 28.17 18.59
N THR A 20 1.80 29.15 19.12
CA THR A 20 2.34 30.26 18.34
C THR A 20 3.80 29.96 18.00
N PRO A 21 4.18 29.85 16.71
CA PRO A 21 5.58 29.73 16.36
C PRO A 21 6.29 31.02 16.70
N SER A 22 6.97 31.10 17.86
CA SER A 22 7.81 32.23 18.19
C SER A 22 9.08 32.19 17.33
N LEU A 23 9.23 33.12 16.43
CA LEU A 23 10.47 33.42 15.67
C LEU A 23 11.54 34.04 16.55
N GLN A 24 11.61 33.74 17.83
CA GLN A 24 12.69 34.19 18.68
C GLN A 24 13.83 33.17 18.61
N SER A 25 14.99 33.67 18.19
CA SER A 25 16.28 33.01 18.24
C SER A 25 16.66 32.72 19.70
N THR A 26 16.11 31.65 20.25
CA THR A 26 16.59 31.11 21.51
C THR A 26 17.70 30.11 21.17
N SER A 27 18.91 30.42 21.63
CA SER A 27 20.00 29.48 21.78
C SER A 27 19.48 28.28 22.61
N ARG A 28 19.05 27.25 21.89
CA ARG A 28 18.65 25.98 22.55
C ARG A 28 19.91 25.37 23.14
N VAL A 29 19.88 25.14 24.44
CA VAL A 29 20.79 24.19 25.08
C VAL A 29 20.53 22.85 24.37
N VAL A 30 21.38 22.52 23.41
CA VAL A 30 21.36 21.27 22.68
C VAL A 30 21.87 20.23 23.63
N ASP A 31 20.99 19.33 24.05
CA ASP A 31 21.36 18.13 24.77
C ASP A 31 22.43 17.40 23.93
N SER A 32 23.64 17.24 24.47
CA SER A 32 24.87 16.90 23.75
C SER A 32 24.88 15.47 23.13
N GLN A 33 23.74 14.80 23.13
CA GLN A 33 23.59 13.43 22.56
C GLN A 33 22.86 13.36 21.21
N PHE A 34 22.25 14.43 20.72
CA PHE A 34 21.56 14.43 19.43
C PHE A 34 22.17 15.46 18.46
N THR A 35 23.10 15.02 17.63
CA THR A 35 23.52 15.80 16.47
C THR A 35 22.42 15.63 15.40
N PHE A 36 21.55 16.63 15.22
CA PHE A 36 20.62 16.66 14.12
C PHE A 36 21.39 16.94 12.83
N ALA A 37 21.66 15.90 12.04
CA ALA A 37 22.15 16.08 10.69
C ALA A 37 21.08 16.82 9.86
N MET A 38 21.48 17.85 9.12
CA MET A 38 20.57 18.49 8.17
C MET A 38 20.18 17.49 7.09
N LEU A 39 18.89 17.50 6.67
CA LEU A 39 18.39 16.68 5.58
C LEU A 39 19.01 17.13 4.26
N ASP A 40 19.57 16.19 3.51
CA ASP A 40 20.13 16.41 2.17
C ASP A 40 19.21 15.84 1.08
N ILE A 41 18.10 16.53 0.86
CA ILE A 41 17.12 16.17 -0.18
C ILE A 41 17.71 16.35 -1.58
N GLU A 42 18.68 17.24 -1.74
CA GLU A 42 19.32 17.47 -3.04
C GLU A 42 20.17 16.27 -3.46
N GLN A 43 20.94 15.70 -2.54
CA GLN A 43 21.68 14.47 -2.78
C GLN A 43 20.72 13.33 -3.20
N ASN A 44 19.57 13.19 -2.53
CA ASN A 44 18.55 12.22 -2.94
C ASN A 44 18.05 12.44 -4.37
N ARG A 45 17.82 13.67 -4.79
CA ARG A 45 17.35 14.01 -6.14
C ARG A 45 18.40 13.71 -7.21
N ARG A 46 19.67 13.93 -6.91
CA ARG A 46 20.80 13.67 -7.81
C ARG A 46 21.17 12.19 -7.89
N ALA A 47 20.80 11.39 -6.88
CA ALA A 47 21.11 9.97 -6.84
C ALA A 47 20.46 9.22 -8.01
N ARG A 48 21.24 8.39 -8.71
CA ARG A 48 20.75 7.55 -9.79
C ARG A 48 19.96 6.36 -9.24
N LYS A 49 18.62 6.49 -9.16
CA LYS A 49 17.72 5.49 -8.56
C LYS A 49 17.38 4.32 -9.49
N TYR A 50 17.61 4.45 -10.78
CA TYR A 50 17.19 3.51 -11.82
C TYR A 50 18.29 3.28 -12.84
N SER A 51 18.43 2.05 -13.33
CA SER A 51 19.29 1.75 -14.47
C SER A 51 18.69 2.27 -15.77
N SER A 52 19.51 2.44 -16.81
CA SER A 52 19.03 2.86 -18.13
C SER A 52 18.01 1.87 -18.72
N GLY A 53 18.22 0.55 -18.51
CA GLY A 53 17.28 -0.49 -18.95
C GLY A 53 15.95 -0.45 -18.17
N GLU A 54 15.97 -0.12 -16.89
CA GLU A 54 14.74 0.07 -16.10
C GLU A 54 13.98 1.31 -16.60
N MET A 55 14.69 2.39 -16.88
CA MET A 55 14.06 3.61 -17.42
C MET A 55 13.41 3.35 -18.79
N MET A 56 14.09 2.62 -19.69
CA MET A 56 13.50 2.24 -20.98
C MET A 56 12.22 1.42 -20.80
N ARG A 57 12.24 0.39 -19.91
CA ARG A 57 11.04 -0.42 -19.62
C ARG A 57 9.90 0.43 -19.07
N ARG A 58 10.18 1.43 -18.23
CA ARG A 58 9.18 2.38 -17.70
C ARG A 58 8.55 3.19 -18.82
N VAL A 59 9.35 3.75 -19.74
CA VAL A 59 8.84 4.50 -20.89
C VAL A 59 7.94 3.62 -21.75
N LEU A 60 8.41 2.41 -22.11
CA LEU A 60 7.61 1.48 -22.92
C LEU A 60 6.30 1.08 -22.21
N TRP A 61 6.34 0.84 -20.90
CA TRP A 61 5.14 0.54 -20.13
C TRP A 61 4.18 1.74 -20.09
N THR A 62 4.69 2.95 -19.92
CA THR A 62 3.86 4.16 -19.95
C THR A 62 3.14 4.32 -21.29
N LEU A 63 3.82 4.05 -22.41
CA LEU A 63 3.22 4.07 -23.73
C LEU A 63 2.19 2.95 -23.96
N ALA A 64 2.35 1.81 -23.29
CA ALA A 64 1.43 0.67 -23.36
C ALA A 64 0.22 0.79 -22.40
N GLN A 65 0.31 1.62 -21.36
CA GLN A 65 -0.78 1.79 -20.37
C GLN A 65 -2.14 2.13 -20.99
N PRO A 66 -2.27 2.95 -22.03
CA PRO A 66 -3.57 3.18 -22.70
C PRO A 66 -4.21 1.89 -23.21
N LEU A 67 -3.43 0.96 -23.77
CA LEU A 67 -3.92 -0.35 -24.23
C LEU A 67 -4.48 -1.22 -23.10
N PHE A 68 -3.93 -1.07 -21.91
CA PHE A 68 -4.44 -1.72 -20.70
C PHE A 68 -5.72 -1.02 -20.21
N ARG A 69 -5.65 0.31 -20.02
CA ARG A 69 -6.68 1.09 -19.34
C ARG A 69 -7.97 1.23 -20.15
N PHE A 70 -7.87 1.39 -21.48
CA PHE A 70 -9.03 1.56 -22.36
C PHE A 70 -9.54 0.23 -22.94
N SER A 71 -9.00 -0.91 -22.49
CA SER A 71 -9.53 -2.20 -22.90
C SER A 71 -10.93 -2.44 -22.32
N PRO A 72 -11.86 -3.06 -23.07
CA PRO A 72 -13.19 -3.40 -22.56
C PRO A 72 -13.12 -4.24 -21.28
N ARG A 73 -14.10 -4.04 -20.39
CA ARG A 73 -14.12 -4.71 -19.07
C ARG A 73 -13.94 -6.24 -19.15
N PRO A 74 -14.61 -7.00 -20.03
CA PRO A 74 -14.48 -8.46 -20.11
C PRO A 74 -13.14 -8.94 -20.67
N CYS A 75 -12.30 -8.05 -21.23
CA CYS A 75 -11.03 -8.43 -21.85
C CYS A 75 -9.92 -8.72 -20.84
N PHE A 76 -10.21 -9.58 -19.82
CA PHE A 76 -9.21 -9.98 -18.81
C PHE A 76 -8.03 -10.73 -19.45
N GLY A 77 -8.28 -11.55 -20.48
CA GLY A 77 -7.24 -12.26 -21.23
C GLY A 77 -6.20 -11.32 -21.85
N TRP A 78 -6.67 -10.23 -22.47
CA TRP A 78 -5.83 -9.20 -23.06
C TRP A 78 -4.92 -8.53 -22.01
N ARG A 79 -5.47 -8.13 -20.87
CA ARG A 79 -4.70 -7.48 -19.81
C ARG A 79 -3.65 -8.41 -19.20
N ARG A 80 -3.98 -9.70 -19.01
CA ARG A 80 -2.99 -10.72 -18.59
C ARG A 80 -1.87 -10.86 -19.62
N PHE A 81 -2.20 -10.96 -20.89
CA PHE A 81 -1.22 -11.05 -21.98
C PHE A 81 -0.29 -9.82 -21.97
N LEU A 82 -0.87 -8.62 -21.96
CA LEU A 82 -0.10 -7.37 -21.97
C LEU A 82 0.87 -7.29 -20.77
N LEU A 83 0.40 -7.58 -19.56
CA LEU A 83 1.25 -7.57 -18.37
C LEU A 83 2.39 -8.59 -18.46
N ARG A 84 2.14 -9.78 -19.01
CA ARG A 84 3.18 -10.81 -19.23
C ARG A 84 4.23 -10.34 -20.23
N CYS A 85 3.85 -9.65 -21.30
CA CYS A 85 4.79 -9.05 -22.27
C CYS A 85 5.75 -8.06 -21.58
N PHE A 86 5.30 -7.40 -20.50
CA PHE A 86 6.12 -6.51 -19.69
C PHE A 86 6.75 -7.17 -18.46
N GLY A 87 6.81 -8.52 -18.43
CA GLY A 87 7.56 -9.28 -17.44
C GLY A 87 6.79 -9.65 -16.17
N ALA A 88 5.48 -9.39 -16.07
CA ALA A 88 4.69 -9.87 -14.97
C ALA A 88 4.47 -11.39 -15.04
N LYS A 89 4.52 -12.07 -13.89
CA LYS A 89 4.12 -13.47 -13.79
C LYS A 89 2.65 -13.53 -13.39
N ILE A 90 1.79 -13.90 -14.31
CA ILE A 90 0.34 -13.91 -14.09
C ILE A 90 -0.21 -15.32 -14.31
N GLY A 91 -0.90 -15.85 -13.32
CA GLY A 91 -1.55 -17.16 -13.35
C GLY A 91 -2.75 -17.24 -14.28
N ARG A 92 -3.47 -18.37 -14.18
CA ARG A 92 -4.69 -18.63 -14.94
C ARG A 92 -5.91 -17.99 -14.27
N SER A 93 -6.90 -17.61 -15.08
CA SER A 93 -8.18 -17.04 -14.60
C SER A 93 -8.02 -15.84 -13.66
N VAL A 94 -6.93 -15.06 -13.81
CA VAL A 94 -6.71 -13.82 -13.06
C VAL A 94 -7.58 -12.71 -13.66
N HIS A 95 -8.28 -11.98 -12.82
CA HIS A 95 -9.12 -10.85 -13.23
C HIS A 95 -8.52 -9.54 -12.76
N ILE A 96 -7.93 -8.77 -13.66
CA ILE A 96 -7.44 -7.42 -13.37
C ILE A 96 -8.32 -6.42 -14.08
N TYR A 97 -8.95 -5.52 -13.33
CA TYR A 97 -9.85 -4.52 -13.90
C TYR A 97 -9.08 -3.42 -14.64
N PRO A 98 -9.65 -2.83 -15.70
CA PRO A 98 -8.94 -1.86 -16.54
C PRO A 98 -8.55 -0.58 -15.79
N SER A 99 -9.30 -0.20 -14.76
CA SER A 99 -9.01 0.96 -13.92
C SER A 99 -7.97 0.69 -12.82
N ALA A 100 -7.56 -0.57 -12.61
CA ALA A 100 -6.48 -0.89 -11.68
C ALA A 100 -5.14 -0.33 -12.21
N THR A 101 -4.33 0.21 -11.31
CA THR A 101 -3.01 0.74 -11.63
C THR A 101 -1.95 -0.26 -11.24
N ILE A 102 -1.19 -0.78 -12.21
CA ILE A 102 0.01 -1.60 -11.98
C ILE A 102 1.21 -0.72 -12.32
N TYR A 103 2.04 -0.42 -11.30
CA TYR A 103 3.12 0.55 -11.47
C TYR A 103 4.28 -0.01 -12.29
N LEU A 104 4.79 -1.21 -11.94
CA LEU A 104 5.89 -1.87 -12.64
C LEU A 104 5.55 -3.35 -12.90
N PRO A 105 5.07 -3.73 -14.10
CA PRO A 105 4.65 -5.12 -14.36
C PRO A 105 5.72 -6.17 -14.03
N TRP A 106 6.99 -5.91 -14.26
CA TRP A 106 8.09 -6.84 -13.99
C TRP A 106 8.37 -7.11 -12.50
N ASN A 107 7.75 -6.35 -11.60
CA ASN A 107 7.77 -6.57 -10.15
C ASN A 107 6.44 -7.13 -9.65
N LEU A 108 5.65 -7.77 -10.51
CA LEU A 108 4.34 -8.32 -10.17
C LEU A 108 4.28 -9.82 -10.41
N GLU A 109 3.85 -10.56 -9.39
CA GLU A 109 3.50 -11.97 -9.48
C GLU A 109 2.08 -12.18 -8.93
N VAL A 110 1.23 -12.89 -9.68
CA VAL A 110 -0.17 -13.11 -9.32
C VAL A 110 -0.55 -14.56 -9.55
N GLY A 111 -0.94 -15.27 -8.50
CA GLY A 111 -1.39 -16.64 -8.55
C GLY A 111 -2.78 -16.81 -9.22
N ASP A 112 -3.14 -18.05 -9.46
CA ASP A 112 -4.36 -18.45 -10.17
C ASP A 112 -5.63 -17.90 -9.49
N LYS A 113 -6.65 -17.56 -10.28
CA LYS A 113 -7.99 -17.14 -9.83
C LYS A 113 -8.01 -15.88 -8.94
N THR A 114 -6.93 -15.11 -8.89
CA THR A 114 -6.85 -13.85 -8.13
C THR A 114 -7.53 -12.72 -8.88
N ALA A 115 -8.18 -11.81 -8.13
CA ALA A 115 -8.86 -10.65 -8.67
C ALA A 115 -8.25 -9.35 -8.11
N ILE A 116 -7.94 -8.39 -8.98
CA ILE A 116 -7.50 -7.03 -8.63
C ILE A 116 -8.58 -6.05 -9.13
N GLY A 117 -9.30 -5.48 -8.18
CA GLY A 117 -10.51 -4.68 -8.39
C GLY A 117 -10.28 -3.30 -9.02
N GLU A 118 -11.39 -2.62 -9.26
CA GLU A 118 -11.40 -1.30 -9.87
C GLU A 118 -10.65 -0.27 -9.02
N HIS A 119 -9.83 0.56 -9.68
CA HIS A 119 -9.04 1.62 -9.05
C HIS A 119 -8.09 1.13 -7.94
N ALA A 120 -7.87 -0.18 -7.80
CA ALA A 120 -6.82 -0.68 -6.92
C ALA A 120 -5.46 -0.14 -7.38
N PHE A 121 -4.66 0.33 -6.44
CA PHE A 121 -3.34 0.86 -6.73
C PHE A 121 -2.25 -0.09 -6.22
N VAL A 122 -1.63 -0.81 -7.16
CA VAL A 122 -0.51 -1.72 -6.90
C VAL A 122 0.77 -0.95 -7.19
N TYR A 123 1.27 -0.22 -6.16
CA TYR A 123 2.53 0.52 -6.22
C TYR A 123 3.69 -0.43 -5.95
N ASN A 124 3.94 -1.30 -6.91
CA ASN A 124 4.96 -2.36 -6.85
C ASN A 124 6.34 -1.88 -7.28
N LEU A 125 6.84 -0.84 -6.62
CA LEU A 125 8.22 -0.36 -6.77
C LEU A 125 9.22 -1.44 -6.33
N GLY A 126 8.98 -2.10 -5.19
CA GLY A 126 9.49 -3.40 -4.83
C GLY A 126 8.57 -4.53 -5.33
N PRO A 127 9.00 -5.80 -5.26
CA PRO A 127 8.17 -6.94 -5.66
C PRO A 127 6.86 -7.02 -4.87
N ILE A 128 5.75 -7.29 -5.58
CA ILE A 128 4.48 -7.67 -4.94
C ILE A 128 4.05 -9.02 -5.48
N THR A 129 3.87 -9.97 -4.58
CA THR A 129 3.43 -11.33 -4.88
C THR A 129 2.04 -11.56 -4.29
N PHE A 130 1.13 -12.02 -5.12
CA PHE A 130 -0.19 -12.52 -4.72
C PHE A 130 -0.23 -14.03 -4.90
N GLY A 131 -0.68 -14.75 -3.89
CA GLY A 131 -1.02 -16.16 -3.98
C GLY A 131 -2.25 -16.40 -4.86
N GLU A 132 -2.80 -17.59 -4.76
CA GLU A 132 -4.02 -17.97 -5.48
C GLU A 132 -5.28 -17.47 -4.78
N ARG A 133 -6.36 -17.24 -5.54
CA ARG A 133 -7.69 -16.89 -5.02
C ARG A 133 -7.71 -15.65 -4.12
N VAL A 134 -6.72 -14.78 -4.27
CA VAL A 134 -6.68 -13.49 -3.55
C VAL A 134 -7.72 -12.55 -4.14
N THR A 135 -8.41 -11.82 -3.28
CA THR A 135 -9.31 -10.74 -3.69
C THR A 135 -8.77 -9.40 -3.23
N VAL A 136 -8.47 -8.52 -4.17
CA VAL A 136 -8.15 -7.10 -3.91
C VAL A 136 -9.34 -6.27 -4.35
N SER A 137 -10.02 -5.66 -3.39
CA SER A 137 -11.21 -4.84 -3.65
C SER A 137 -10.85 -3.48 -4.26
N HIS A 138 -11.87 -2.76 -4.68
CA HIS A 138 -11.70 -1.44 -5.28
C HIS A 138 -10.96 -0.47 -4.37
N ARG A 139 -10.13 0.38 -4.99
CA ARG A 139 -9.30 1.41 -4.34
C ARG A 139 -8.37 0.93 -3.23
N ALA A 140 -8.20 -0.38 -3.05
CA ALA A 140 -7.15 -0.87 -2.16
C ALA A 140 -5.77 -0.41 -2.65
N HIS A 141 -4.88 -0.05 -1.74
CA HIS A 141 -3.55 0.45 -2.05
C HIS A 141 -2.48 -0.44 -1.42
N LEU A 142 -1.66 -1.05 -2.26
CA LEU A 142 -0.49 -1.82 -1.85
C LEU A 142 0.76 -1.03 -2.21
N CYS A 143 1.57 -0.65 -1.20
CA CYS A 143 2.69 0.26 -1.38
C CYS A 143 4.02 -0.44 -1.05
N ALA A 144 4.70 -1.00 -2.05
CA ALA A 144 6.02 -1.66 -1.89
C ALA A 144 7.17 -0.68 -2.14
N GLY A 145 7.08 0.51 -1.58
CA GLY A 145 8.12 1.54 -1.67
C GLY A 145 8.07 2.47 -0.47
N THR A 146 9.24 2.82 0.06
CA THR A 146 9.39 3.77 1.14
C THR A 146 10.77 4.43 1.08
N HIS A 147 11.08 5.26 2.06
CA HIS A 147 12.39 5.86 2.22
C HIS A 147 12.95 5.56 3.60
N ASP A 148 14.27 5.43 3.70
CA ASP A 148 14.96 5.35 4.98
C ASP A 148 15.00 6.74 5.62
N HIS A 149 14.09 6.99 6.55
CA HIS A 149 13.96 8.26 7.24
C HIS A 149 15.04 8.50 8.31
N THR A 150 15.89 7.50 8.58
CA THR A 150 17.01 7.63 9.52
C THR A 150 18.25 8.24 8.87
N LYS A 151 18.28 8.30 7.54
CA LYS A 151 19.38 8.86 6.76
C LYS A 151 19.03 10.25 6.22
N ALA A 152 20.02 11.14 6.21
CA ALA A 152 19.82 12.52 5.79
C ALA A 152 19.39 12.65 4.31
N ASP A 153 19.82 11.73 3.45
CA ASP A 153 19.53 11.70 2.02
C ASP A 153 18.26 10.91 1.64
N PHE A 154 17.51 10.38 2.62
CA PHE A 154 16.26 9.64 2.39
C PHE A 154 16.35 8.61 1.26
N PRO A 155 17.27 7.64 1.28
CA PRO A 155 17.42 6.69 0.20
C PRO A 155 16.16 5.87 0.01
N LEU A 156 15.83 5.58 -1.25
CA LEU A 156 14.65 4.81 -1.63
C LEU A 156 14.81 3.35 -1.24
N LEU A 157 13.85 2.83 -0.48
CA LEU A 157 13.72 1.42 -0.12
C LEU A 157 12.58 0.77 -0.91
N ARG A 158 12.74 -0.50 -1.26
CA ARG A 158 11.80 -1.28 -2.08
C ARG A 158 11.47 -2.62 -1.43
N PRO A 159 10.97 -2.64 -0.18
CA PRO A 159 10.67 -3.89 0.49
C PRO A 159 9.49 -4.59 -0.19
N PRO A 160 9.54 -5.94 -0.30
CA PRO A 160 8.50 -6.70 -0.97
C PRO A 160 7.21 -6.74 -0.14
N ILE A 161 6.07 -6.93 -0.81
CA ILE A 161 4.79 -7.27 -0.16
C ILE A 161 4.38 -8.66 -0.62
N THR A 162 3.93 -9.48 0.32
CA THR A 162 3.38 -10.80 0.03
C THR A 162 1.95 -10.92 0.52
N ILE A 163 1.04 -11.23 -0.37
CA ILE A 163 -0.36 -11.53 -0.06
C ILE A 163 -0.58 -13.01 -0.31
N SER A 164 -0.70 -13.79 0.75
CA SER A 164 -0.86 -15.25 0.64
C SER A 164 -2.22 -15.64 0.08
N SER A 165 -2.37 -16.90 -0.31
CA SER A 165 -3.59 -17.42 -0.93
C SER A 165 -4.83 -17.19 -0.06
N ASP A 166 -5.99 -17.07 -0.70
CA ASP A 166 -7.30 -16.90 -0.06
C ASP A 166 -7.46 -15.63 0.77
N ALA A 167 -6.45 -14.72 0.77
CA ALA A 167 -6.52 -13.45 1.48
C ALA A 167 -7.45 -12.46 0.78
N TRP A 168 -8.03 -11.57 1.57
CA TRP A 168 -8.90 -10.51 1.07
C TRP A 168 -8.43 -9.13 1.55
N ILE A 169 -8.04 -8.29 0.62
CA ILE A 169 -7.75 -6.87 0.85
C ILE A 169 -9.01 -6.09 0.51
N CYS A 170 -9.71 -5.60 1.53
CA CYS A 170 -11.00 -4.92 1.36
C CYS A 170 -10.85 -3.52 0.74
N ALA A 171 -11.99 -2.91 0.45
CA ALA A 171 -12.06 -1.58 -0.18
C ALA A 171 -11.28 -0.52 0.61
N ASP A 172 -10.53 0.33 -0.11
CA ASP A 172 -9.73 1.42 0.45
C ASP A 172 -8.69 0.99 1.51
N ALA A 173 -8.45 -0.31 1.69
CA ALA A 173 -7.43 -0.78 2.63
C ALA A 173 -6.03 -0.44 2.12
N PHE A 174 -5.12 -0.13 3.05
CA PHE A 174 -3.71 0.12 2.77
C PHE A 174 -2.85 -1.02 3.32
N VAL A 175 -1.94 -1.52 2.47
CA VAL A 175 -0.91 -2.49 2.86
C VAL A 175 0.45 -1.85 2.67
N GLY A 176 1.19 -1.69 3.76
CA GLY A 176 2.48 -1.00 3.79
C GLY A 176 3.65 -1.82 3.29
N PRO A 177 4.82 -1.17 3.16
CA PRO A 177 6.04 -1.78 2.66
C PRO A 177 6.53 -2.92 3.57
N GLY A 178 6.92 -4.05 2.97
CA GLY A 178 7.47 -5.19 3.70
C GLY A 178 6.44 -6.09 4.39
N VAL A 179 5.15 -5.80 4.26
CA VAL A 179 4.09 -6.54 4.97
C VAL A 179 3.79 -7.87 4.29
N ILE A 180 3.64 -8.90 5.11
CA ILE A 180 3.11 -10.22 4.72
C ILE A 180 1.68 -10.34 5.23
N VAL A 181 0.73 -10.52 4.33
CA VAL A 181 -0.66 -10.88 4.66
C VAL A 181 -0.80 -12.39 4.54
N GLY A 182 -1.02 -13.04 5.68
CA GLY A 182 -1.10 -14.50 5.79
C GLY A 182 -2.29 -15.10 5.05
N GLU A 183 -2.24 -16.42 4.84
CA GLU A 183 -3.27 -17.19 4.15
C GLU A 183 -4.65 -16.98 4.77
N GLY A 184 -5.66 -16.79 3.94
CA GLY A 184 -7.04 -16.60 4.38
C GLY A 184 -7.29 -15.34 5.20
N ALA A 185 -6.30 -14.48 5.43
CA ALA A 185 -6.45 -13.27 6.23
C ALA A 185 -7.30 -12.21 5.50
N ILE A 186 -7.92 -11.34 6.27
CA ILE A 186 -8.70 -10.22 5.76
C ILE A 186 -8.13 -8.90 6.31
N VAL A 187 -7.74 -8.01 5.41
CA VAL A 187 -7.47 -6.62 5.74
C VAL A 187 -8.76 -5.83 5.50
N GLY A 188 -9.43 -5.46 6.58
CA GLY A 188 -10.76 -4.83 6.54
C GLY A 188 -10.78 -3.51 5.77
N ALA A 189 -11.97 -3.05 5.40
CA ALA A 189 -12.12 -1.81 4.65
C ALA A 189 -11.49 -0.62 5.38
N ARG A 190 -10.70 0.19 4.65
CA ARG A 190 -9.96 1.35 5.18
C ARG A 190 -8.95 1.02 6.30
N ALA A 191 -8.64 -0.25 6.52
CA ALA A 191 -7.59 -0.61 7.47
C ALA A 191 -6.20 -0.26 6.92
N VAL A 192 -5.30 0.12 7.81
CA VAL A 192 -3.90 0.45 7.49
C VAL A 192 -2.98 -0.60 8.10
N ALA A 193 -2.63 -1.62 7.31
CA ALA A 193 -1.75 -2.70 7.69
C ALA A 193 -0.29 -2.31 7.45
N MET A 194 0.42 -1.96 8.54
CA MET A 194 1.86 -1.62 8.55
C MET A 194 2.71 -2.71 9.20
N LYS A 195 2.09 -3.83 9.60
CA LYS A 195 2.74 -5.02 10.18
C LYS A 195 2.12 -6.25 9.55
N ASP A 196 2.82 -7.36 9.64
CA ASP A 196 2.34 -8.65 9.17
C ASP A 196 0.98 -9.01 9.76
N VAL A 197 0.15 -9.60 8.93
CA VAL A 197 -1.19 -10.06 9.27
C VAL A 197 -1.18 -11.59 9.35
N ARG A 198 -1.53 -12.12 10.51
CA ARG A 198 -1.50 -13.57 10.74
C ARG A 198 -2.49 -14.31 9.83
N PRO A 199 -2.19 -15.57 9.44
CA PRO A 199 -3.14 -16.37 8.68
C PRO A 199 -4.50 -16.47 9.38
N TRP A 200 -5.56 -16.42 8.59
CA TRP A 200 -6.96 -16.55 9.03
C TRP A 200 -7.39 -15.50 10.07
N SER A 201 -6.70 -14.37 10.15
CA SER A 201 -7.11 -13.26 11.01
C SER A 201 -7.83 -12.17 10.21
N ILE A 202 -8.70 -11.42 10.88
CA ILE A 202 -9.36 -10.23 10.35
C ILE A 202 -8.80 -9.04 11.10
N VAL A 203 -8.12 -8.14 10.37
CA VAL A 203 -7.58 -6.90 10.92
C VAL A 203 -8.38 -5.69 10.45
N VAL A 204 -8.60 -4.72 11.33
CA VAL A 204 -9.36 -3.50 11.05
C VAL A 204 -8.70 -2.28 11.71
N GLY A 205 -9.03 -1.10 11.20
CA GLY A 205 -8.65 0.18 11.80
C GLY A 205 -7.33 0.76 11.29
N ASN A 206 -6.95 1.91 11.81
CA ASN A 206 -5.68 2.61 11.55
C ASN A 206 -5.04 3.03 12.88
N PRO A 207 -3.93 2.43 13.28
CA PRO A 207 -3.27 1.28 12.66
C PRO A 207 -4.12 -0.01 12.76
N ALA A 208 -3.99 -0.90 11.77
CA ALA A 208 -4.75 -2.16 11.76
C ALA A 208 -4.44 -3.03 12.98
N ARG A 209 -5.47 -3.56 13.61
CA ARG A 209 -5.39 -4.49 14.75
C ARG A 209 -6.26 -5.70 14.48
N GLU A 210 -5.87 -6.84 14.98
CA GLU A 210 -6.68 -8.05 14.90
C GLU A 210 -7.98 -7.86 15.68
N SER A 211 -9.10 -8.08 15.00
CA SER A 211 -10.45 -8.01 15.54
C SER A 211 -10.96 -9.40 15.92
N LYS A 212 -10.81 -10.35 15.00
CA LYS A 212 -11.24 -11.76 15.19
C LYS A 212 -10.56 -12.69 14.20
N ARG A 213 -10.72 -13.99 14.38
CA ARG A 213 -10.37 -14.99 13.37
C ARG A 213 -11.47 -15.09 12.30
N ARG A 214 -11.05 -15.40 11.06
CA ARG A 214 -11.96 -15.71 9.97
C ARG A 214 -12.43 -17.15 10.10
N GLU A 215 -13.72 -17.33 10.15
CA GLU A 215 -14.37 -18.64 10.11
C GLU A 215 -15.05 -18.81 8.74
N ILE A 216 -14.94 -20.01 8.16
CA ILE A 216 -15.64 -20.37 6.93
C ILE A 216 -16.73 -21.34 7.33
N ILE A 217 -17.97 -20.93 7.13
CA ILE A 217 -19.15 -21.77 7.33
C ILE A 217 -19.45 -22.45 5.98
N GLN A 218 -19.55 -23.77 5.99
CA GLN A 218 -19.92 -24.58 4.82
C GLN A 218 -21.44 -24.68 4.69
#